data_64074454d5250359c7b38ecee469a3ce
#
_entry.id   64074454d5250359c7b38ecee469a3ce
#
_cell.length_a   1.000
_cell.length_b   1.000
_cell.length_c   1.000
_cell.angle_alpha   90.00
_cell.angle_beta   90.00
_cell.angle_gamma   90.00
#
_symmetry.space_group_name_H-M   'P 1'
#
loop_
_entity.id
_entity.type
_entity.pdbx_description
1 polymer ?
#
loop_
_entity_poly.entity_id
_entity_poly.type
_entity_poly.pdbx_seq_one_letter_code
_entity_poly.pdbx_strand_id
1 'polypeptide(L)'
;MRLAIVAGEASGDLLGASLIRALKRSVPDLQVEGVGGPLMRDAGCRCLHDADELAVMGIVEVLAELPRLLRLRRGLVKHWRDDPPNVFVGVDAPDFNLGLERKLRRKGIKTVQFVSPSVWAWRQRRVHKIARSTDLVLCLLPFEKAFYDRYDVPAVFVGHPLADEIPLYLDQSEHRRKLGLPENGQVIAVLPGSRRGELKRLGADFAGTIGWLASR
;
A
#
# COMPACT_ATOMS: atom_id res chain seq x y z
N MET A 1 -13.16 19.07 -3.92
CA MET A 1 -12.51 18.43 -2.74
C MET A 1 -11.09 18.03 -3.12
N ARG A 2 -10.11 18.19 -2.20
CA ARG A 2 -8.69 17.86 -2.48
C ARG A 2 -8.23 16.75 -1.53
N LEU A 3 -7.63 15.71 -2.10
CA LEU A 3 -7.06 14.56 -1.40
C LEU A 3 -5.56 14.50 -1.65
N ALA A 4 -4.77 14.46 -0.59
CA ALA A 4 -3.37 14.06 -0.67
C ALA A 4 -3.23 12.58 -0.33
N ILE A 5 -2.44 11.83 -1.10
CA ILE A 5 -2.28 10.38 -0.92
C ILE A 5 -0.83 9.95 -1.11
N VAL A 6 -0.35 9.04 -0.26
CA VAL A 6 1.02 8.50 -0.36
C VAL A 6 0.99 6.99 -0.26
N ALA A 7 1.42 6.34 -1.33
CA ALA A 7 1.68 4.90 -1.40
C ALA A 7 3.16 4.65 -1.70
N GLY A 8 3.77 3.68 -1.04
CA GLY A 8 5.22 3.45 -1.09
C GLY A 8 5.66 2.17 -1.81
N GLU A 9 4.75 1.39 -2.38
CA GLU A 9 5.05 0.12 -3.05
C GLU A 9 3.94 -0.21 -4.06
N ALA A 10 4.17 -1.18 -4.94
CA ALA A 10 3.19 -1.63 -5.93
C ALA A 10 1.86 -2.09 -5.30
N SER A 11 1.91 -2.74 -4.13
CA SER A 11 0.71 -3.13 -3.36
C SER A 11 -0.07 -1.91 -2.87
N GLY A 12 0.63 -0.89 -2.38
CA GLY A 12 0.04 0.38 -1.97
C GLY A 12 -0.53 1.16 -3.15
N ASP A 13 0.13 1.13 -4.32
CA ASP A 13 -0.34 1.75 -5.55
C ASP A 13 -1.68 1.14 -6.02
N LEU A 14 -1.80 -0.20 -5.96
CA LEU A 14 -3.05 -0.91 -6.26
C LEU A 14 -4.19 -0.47 -5.32
N LEU A 15 -3.94 -0.47 -4.02
CA LEU A 15 -4.93 -0.08 -3.01
C LEU A 15 -5.30 1.40 -3.13
N GLY A 16 -4.31 2.27 -3.34
CA GLY A 16 -4.50 3.70 -3.56
C GLY A 16 -5.35 3.98 -4.81
N ALA A 17 -5.07 3.29 -5.91
CA ALA A 17 -5.84 3.39 -7.15
C ALA A 17 -7.30 2.95 -6.96
N SER A 18 -7.54 1.84 -6.27
CA SER A 18 -8.89 1.37 -5.95
C SER A 18 -9.65 2.40 -5.11
N LEU A 19 -9.01 2.96 -4.08
CA LEU A 19 -9.60 4.01 -3.24
C LEU A 19 -9.94 5.26 -4.07
N ILE A 20 -9.04 5.72 -4.93
CA ILE A 20 -9.26 6.90 -5.79
C ILE A 20 -10.45 6.68 -6.71
N ARG A 21 -10.52 5.52 -7.39
CA ARG A 21 -11.65 5.19 -8.26
C ARG A 21 -12.97 5.14 -7.50
N ALA A 22 -12.99 4.56 -6.29
CA ALA A 22 -14.17 4.51 -5.45
C ALA A 22 -14.62 5.89 -5.01
N LEU A 23 -13.70 6.74 -4.56
CA LEU A 23 -14.02 8.11 -4.13
C LEU A 23 -14.50 8.98 -5.28
N LYS A 24 -13.94 8.88 -6.48
CA LYS A 24 -14.37 9.63 -7.66
C LYS A 24 -15.80 9.29 -8.13
N ARG A 25 -16.28 8.08 -7.84
CA ARG A 25 -17.70 7.74 -8.08
C ARG A 25 -18.66 8.55 -7.20
N SER A 26 -18.26 8.87 -5.99
CA SER A 26 -19.07 9.64 -5.02
C SER A 26 -18.77 11.14 -5.07
N VAL A 27 -17.57 11.53 -5.48
CA VAL A 27 -17.10 12.91 -5.58
C VAL A 27 -16.41 13.11 -6.94
N PRO A 28 -17.17 13.36 -8.02
CA PRO A 28 -16.63 13.46 -9.39
C PRO A 28 -15.50 14.49 -9.55
N ASP A 29 -15.60 15.64 -8.87
CA ASP A 29 -14.62 16.74 -8.92
C ASP A 29 -13.46 16.54 -7.89
N LEU A 30 -13.21 15.32 -7.44
CA LEU A 30 -12.13 15.03 -6.53
C LEU A 30 -10.77 15.24 -7.20
N GLN A 31 -10.00 16.19 -6.69
CA GLN A 31 -8.60 16.40 -7.06
C GLN A 31 -7.70 15.57 -6.16
N VAL A 32 -6.84 14.77 -6.75
CA VAL A 32 -5.95 13.86 -6.03
C VAL A 32 -4.50 14.15 -6.41
N GLU A 33 -3.64 14.30 -5.42
CA GLU A 33 -2.20 14.45 -5.64
C GLU A 33 -1.39 13.69 -4.58
N GLY A 34 -0.15 13.33 -4.90
CA GLY A 34 0.71 12.73 -3.90
C GLY A 34 1.86 11.89 -4.43
N VAL A 35 2.13 10.77 -3.77
CA VAL A 35 3.15 9.79 -4.15
C VAL A 35 2.45 8.49 -4.52
N GLY A 36 2.69 8.00 -5.72
CA GLY A 36 2.05 6.78 -6.22
C GLY A 36 2.72 6.27 -7.49
N GLY A 37 2.31 5.09 -7.91
CA GLY A 37 2.78 4.44 -9.10
C GLY A 37 1.84 4.62 -10.31
N PRO A 38 2.00 3.77 -11.34
CA PRO A 38 1.22 3.85 -12.57
C PRO A 38 -0.28 3.68 -12.36
N LEU A 39 -0.71 2.77 -11.46
CA LEU A 39 -2.14 2.52 -11.24
C LEU A 39 -2.85 3.72 -10.62
N MET A 40 -2.22 4.43 -9.69
CA MET A 40 -2.77 5.66 -9.13
C MET A 40 -2.77 6.79 -10.15
N ARG A 41 -1.76 6.89 -11.02
CA ARG A 41 -1.77 7.85 -12.16
C ARG A 41 -2.94 7.59 -13.08
N ASP A 42 -3.17 6.34 -13.47
CA ASP A 42 -4.30 5.93 -14.33
C ASP A 42 -5.66 6.19 -13.65
N ALA A 43 -5.72 6.10 -12.32
CA ALA A 43 -6.89 6.50 -11.55
C ALA A 43 -7.07 8.03 -11.43
N GLY A 44 -6.14 8.81 -11.98
CA GLY A 44 -6.17 10.27 -12.03
C GLY A 44 -5.57 10.97 -10.80
N CYS A 45 -4.52 10.38 -10.22
CA CYS A 45 -3.65 11.01 -9.24
C CYS A 45 -2.55 11.81 -9.92
N ARG A 46 -2.39 13.07 -9.54
CA ARG A 46 -1.21 13.87 -9.89
C ARG A 46 -0.03 13.44 -9.01
N CYS A 47 0.79 12.51 -9.47
CA CYS A 47 1.95 12.04 -8.72
C CYS A 47 3.06 13.12 -8.73
N LEU A 48 3.38 13.63 -7.55
CA LEU A 48 4.48 14.56 -7.29
C LEU A 48 5.83 13.81 -7.26
N HIS A 49 5.79 12.56 -6.80
CA HIS A 49 6.91 11.63 -6.73
C HIS A 49 6.44 10.22 -7.08
N ASP A 50 7.38 9.36 -7.47
CA ASP A 50 7.11 7.97 -7.76
C ASP A 50 7.08 7.11 -6.48
N ALA A 51 6.21 6.09 -6.45
CA ALA A 51 6.13 5.13 -5.34
C ALA A 51 7.48 4.40 -5.11
N ASP A 52 8.22 4.12 -6.18
CA ASP A 52 9.53 3.47 -6.12
C ASP A 52 10.55 4.26 -5.30
N GLU A 53 10.38 5.59 -5.17
CA GLU A 53 11.23 6.41 -4.31
C GLU A 53 11.10 6.06 -2.81
N LEU A 54 10.00 5.42 -2.41
CA LEU A 54 9.74 4.97 -1.04
C LEU A 54 10.05 3.47 -0.84
N ALA A 55 10.20 2.71 -1.92
CA ALA A 55 10.40 1.27 -1.91
C ALA A 55 11.84 0.90 -1.53
N VAL A 56 12.23 1.11 -0.28
CA VAL A 56 13.55 0.77 0.25
C VAL A 56 13.46 -0.44 1.18
N MET A 57 14.29 -1.47 0.93
CA MET A 57 14.32 -2.69 1.72
C MET A 57 15.74 -3.05 2.22
N GLY A 58 15.75 -3.63 3.43
CA GLY A 58 16.98 -4.01 4.12
C GLY A 58 17.40 -2.94 5.13
N ILE A 59 17.99 -3.36 6.24
CA ILE A 59 18.38 -2.43 7.33
C ILE A 59 19.47 -1.46 6.84
N VAL A 60 20.40 -1.97 6.06
CA VAL A 60 21.54 -1.19 5.54
C VAL A 60 21.08 -0.20 4.48
N GLU A 61 20.27 -0.64 3.52
CA GLU A 61 19.69 0.20 2.48
C GLU A 61 18.79 1.29 3.07
N VAL A 62 17.95 0.94 4.06
CA VAL A 62 17.10 1.93 4.77
C VAL A 62 17.94 2.99 5.47
N LEU A 63 19.05 2.62 6.11
CA LEU A 63 19.93 3.60 6.77
C LEU A 63 20.62 4.52 5.75
N ALA A 64 21.08 4.02 4.62
CA ALA A 64 21.69 4.79 3.55
C ALA A 64 20.69 5.79 2.91
N GLU A 65 19.46 5.36 2.70
CA GLU A 65 18.40 6.16 2.06
C GLU A 65 17.65 7.09 3.03
N LEU A 66 17.84 6.93 4.35
CA LEU A 66 17.13 7.70 5.36
C LEU A 66 17.20 9.23 5.17
N PRO A 67 18.38 9.83 4.84
CA PRO A 67 18.46 11.28 4.60
C PRO A 67 17.59 11.72 3.41
N ARG A 68 17.50 10.93 2.34
CA ARG A 68 16.67 11.17 1.16
C ARG A 68 15.18 11.09 1.51
N LEU A 69 14.77 10.02 2.20
CA LEU A 69 13.39 9.83 2.65
C LEU A 69 12.94 10.95 3.60
N LEU A 70 13.83 11.41 4.48
CA LEU A 70 13.54 12.54 5.39
C LEU A 70 13.42 13.87 4.64
N ARG A 71 14.20 14.09 3.58
CA ARG A 71 14.09 15.27 2.71
C ARG A 71 12.78 15.25 1.95
N LEU A 72 12.44 14.12 1.31
CA LEU A 72 11.16 13.91 0.63
C LEU A 72 9.99 14.21 1.58
N ARG A 73 9.96 13.60 2.76
CA ARG A 73 8.91 13.84 3.75
C ARG A 73 8.81 15.31 4.19
N ARG A 74 9.95 16.01 4.33
CA ARG A 74 9.95 17.46 4.66
C ARG A 74 9.38 18.27 3.50
N GLY A 75 9.70 17.93 2.26
CA GLY A 75 9.16 18.56 1.05
C GLY A 75 7.65 18.44 0.97
N LEU A 76 7.11 17.22 1.16
CA LEU A 76 5.67 16.95 1.19
C LEU A 76 4.96 17.71 2.32
N VAL A 77 5.55 17.73 3.54
CA VAL A 77 4.99 18.51 4.65
C VAL A 77 4.94 19.99 4.33
N LYS A 78 5.98 20.53 3.69
CA LYS A 78 6.02 21.96 3.29
C LYS A 78 4.94 22.22 2.24
N HIS A 79 4.88 21.41 1.19
CA HIS A 79 3.91 21.54 0.11
C HIS A 79 2.47 21.57 0.64
N TRP A 80 2.08 20.58 1.45
CA TRP A 80 0.71 20.50 2.00
C TRP A 80 0.43 21.40 3.20
N ARG A 81 1.45 22.00 3.80
CA ARG A 81 1.26 23.10 4.75
C ARG A 81 0.91 24.39 4.02
N ASP A 82 1.59 24.65 2.90
CA ASP A 82 1.46 25.90 2.15
C ASP A 82 0.17 25.90 1.28
N ASP A 83 -0.27 24.70 0.86
CA ASP A 83 -1.53 24.48 0.12
C ASP A 83 -2.24 23.21 0.67
N PRO A 84 -3.02 23.33 1.76
CA PRO A 84 -3.53 22.19 2.51
C PRO A 84 -4.65 21.43 1.77
N PRO A 85 -4.57 20.08 1.69
CA PRO A 85 -5.66 19.24 1.25
C PRO A 85 -6.76 19.17 2.33
N ASN A 86 -7.97 18.76 1.93
CA ASN A 86 -9.05 18.48 2.88
C ASN A 86 -8.74 17.25 3.74
N VAL A 87 -8.11 16.23 3.12
CA VAL A 87 -7.73 14.96 3.78
C VAL A 87 -6.40 14.49 3.23
N PHE A 88 -5.57 13.91 4.08
CA PHE A 88 -4.38 13.13 3.74
C PHE A 88 -4.63 11.65 3.98
N VAL A 89 -4.25 10.79 3.05
CA VAL A 89 -4.31 9.32 3.19
C VAL A 89 -2.91 8.73 3.02
N GLY A 90 -2.39 8.09 4.06
CA GLY A 90 -1.22 7.23 3.96
C GLY A 90 -1.65 5.80 3.64
N VAL A 91 -1.19 5.24 2.53
CA VAL A 91 -1.48 3.86 2.13
C VAL A 91 -0.29 2.98 2.48
N ASP A 92 -0.50 2.03 3.41
CA ASP A 92 0.58 1.17 3.91
C ASP A 92 1.83 1.96 4.36
N ALA A 93 3.05 1.43 4.17
CA ALA A 93 4.33 2.08 4.47
C ALA A 93 4.35 2.87 5.81
N PRO A 94 3.99 2.25 6.95
CA PRO A 94 3.70 2.97 8.20
C PRO A 94 4.92 3.70 8.78
N ASP A 95 6.14 3.29 8.47
CA ASP A 95 7.34 3.95 8.97
C ASP A 95 7.58 5.31 8.28
N PHE A 96 7.11 5.46 7.05
CA PHE A 96 7.10 6.74 6.35
C PHE A 96 5.81 7.53 6.67
N ASN A 97 4.65 6.93 6.46
CA ASN A 97 3.35 7.60 6.49
C ASN A 97 2.97 8.10 7.88
N LEU A 98 3.10 7.32 8.95
CA LEU A 98 2.76 7.77 10.32
C LEU A 98 3.58 9.01 10.76
N GLY A 99 4.83 9.14 10.26
CA GLY A 99 5.62 10.32 10.52
C GLY A 99 5.16 11.56 9.76
N LEU A 100 4.60 11.39 8.57
CA LEU A 100 4.02 12.43 7.73
C LEU A 100 2.64 12.85 8.28
N GLU A 101 1.75 11.89 8.51
CA GLU A 101 0.43 12.07 9.12
C GLU A 101 0.50 12.89 10.40
N ARG A 102 1.37 12.51 11.34
CA ARG A 102 1.54 13.24 12.60
C ARG A 102 1.90 14.71 12.40
N LYS A 103 2.69 15.03 11.38
CA LYS A 103 3.06 16.41 11.08
C LYS A 103 1.93 17.20 10.44
N LEU A 104 1.18 16.56 9.53
CA LEU A 104 0.02 17.16 8.85
C LEU A 104 -1.15 17.35 9.82
N ARG A 105 -1.44 16.35 10.66
CA ARG A 105 -2.47 16.42 11.71
C ARG A 105 -2.23 17.58 12.67
N ARG A 106 -0.96 17.83 13.07
CA ARG A 106 -0.59 18.99 13.90
C ARG A 106 -0.83 20.33 13.21
N LYS A 107 -1.03 20.34 11.90
CA LYS A 107 -1.39 21.51 11.10
C LYS A 107 -2.90 21.59 10.82
N GLY A 108 -3.70 20.73 11.45
CA GLY A 108 -5.15 20.70 11.29
C GLY A 108 -5.67 19.93 10.08
N ILE A 109 -4.78 19.28 9.30
CA ILE A 109 -5.17 18.45 8.16
C ILE A 109 -5.66 17.10 8.71
N LYS A 110 -6.84 16.66 8.29
CA LYS A 110 -7.37 15.33 8.63
C LYS A 110 -6.51 14.24 8.00
N THR A 111 -6.22 13.19 8.77
CA THR A 111 -5.30 12.12 8.36
C THR A 111 -5.93 10.76 8.50
N VAL A 112 -5.70 9.91 7.51
CA VAL A 112 -6.22 8.55 7.44
C VAL A 112 -5.06 7.60 7.10
N GLN A 113 -4.86 6.57 7.92
CA GLN A 113 -3.97 5.46 7.58
C GLN A 113 -4.80 4.35 6.92
N PHE A 114 -4.61 4.11 5.65
CA PHE A 114 -5.19 2.98 4.93
C PHE A 114 -4.21 1.82 4.93
N VAL A 115 -4.65 0.67 5.33
CA VAL A 115 -3.92 -0.52 5.77
C VAL A 115 -3.38 -0.38 7.20
N SER A 116 -3.95 -1.18 8.09
CA SER A 116 -3.49 -1.30 9.47
C SER A 116 -2.07 -1.89 9.50
N PRO A 117 -1.11 -1.22 10.13
CA PRO A 117 0.15 -1.90 10.46
C PRO A 117 -0.10 -3.13 11.33
N SER A 118 0.62 -4.23 11.10
CA SER A 118 0.43 -5.52 11.82
C SER A 118 0.80 -5.46 13.31
N VAL A 119 0.43 -4.37 14.00
CA VAL A 119 0.71 -4.16 15.43
C VAL A 119 -0.08 -5.09 16.35
N TRP A 120 -1.16 -5.65 15.86
CA TRP A 120 -1.96 -6.67 16.56
C TRP A 120 -1.21 -7.99 16.74
N ALA A 121 -0.31 -8.35 15.81
CA ALA A 121 0.49 -9.57 15.88
C ALA A 121 1.75 -9.40 16.75
N TRP A 122 2.38 -8.22 16.70
CA TRP A 122 3.61 -7.93 17.42
C TRP A 122 3.78 -6.42 17.65
N ARG A 123 4.56 -6.03 18.69
CA ARG A 123 4.78 -4.61 19.04
C ARG A 123 3.48 -3.81 19.26
N GLN A 124 2.50 -4.38 19.98
CA GLN A 124 1.19 -3.77 20.22
C GLN A 124 1.27 -2.32 20.76
N ARG A 125 2.30 -1.98 21.54
CA ARG A 125 2.54 -0.61 22.04
C ARG A 125 2.65 0.45 20.93
N ARG A 126 2.92 0.05 19.67
CA ARG A 126 2.92 0.98 18.52
C ARG A 126 1.54 1.59 18.24
N VAL A 127 0.46 1.00 18.74
CA VAL A 127 -0.90 1.55 18.63
C VAL A 127 -0.97 2.98 19.16
N HIS A 128 -0.26 3.32 20.24
CA HIS A 128 -0.20 4.69 20.75
C HIS A 128 0.51 5.68 19.80
N LYS A 129 1.45 5.19 18.97
CA LYS A 129 2.05 6.01 17.91
C LYS A 129 1.03 6.26 16.80
N ILE A 130 0.28 5.24 16.42
CA ILE A 130 -0.78 5.33 15.41
C ILE A 130 -1.84 6.34 15.88
N ALA A 131 -2.39 6.17 17.08
CA ALA A 131 -3.37 7.07 17.67
C ALA A 131 -2.96 8.56 17.66
N ARG A 132 -1.66 8.83 17.83
CA ARG A 132 -1.11 10.19 17.77
C ARG A 132 -0.81 10.70 16.37
N SER A 133 -0.83 9.84 15.38
CA SER A 133 -0.44 10.15 14.01
C SER A 133 -1.63 10.33 13.08
N THR A 134 -2.66 9.51 13.23
CA THR A 134 -3.82 9.50 12.33
C THR A 134 -5.14 9.76 13.07
N ASP A 135 -6.13 10.27 12.36
CA ASP A 135 -7.50 10.47 12.87
C ASP A 135 -8.36 9.23 12.65
N LEU A 136 -8.04 8.40 11.65
CA LEU A 136 -8.79 7.20 11.30
C LEU A 136 -7.86 6.13 10.71
N VAL A 137 -8.10 4.87 11.06
CA VAL A 137 -7.46 3.71 10.42
C VAL A 137 -8.49 2.95 9.58
N LEU A 138 -8.17 2.68 8.32
CA LEU A 138 -8.95 1.79 7.46
C LEU A 138 -8.31 0.40 7.47
N CYS A 139 -9.02 -0.58 8.00
CA CYS A 139 -8.56 -1.94 8.21
C CYS A 139 -8.97 -2.84 7.05
N LEU A 140 -8.05 -3.67 6.56
CA LEU A 140 -8.33 -4.67 5.52
C LEU A 140 -8.90 -5.97 6.08
N LEU A 141 -8.63 -6.28 7.35
CA LEU A 141 -9.06 -7.52 7.99
C LEU A 141 -10.06 -7.23 9.12
N PRO A 142 -11.13 -8.05 9.25
CA PRO A 142 -12.24 -7.73 10.17
C PRO A 142 -11.82 -7.71 11.64
N PHE A 143 -10.86 -8.52 12.05
CA PHE A 143 -10.39 -8.59 13.43
C PHE A 143 -9.52 -7.39 13.85
N GLU A 144 -8.95 -6.64 12.90
CA GLU A 144 -8.09 -5.48 13.19
C GLU A 144 -8.87 -4.37 13.88
N LYS A 145 -10.14 -4.14 13.46
CA LYS A 145 -10.99 -3.14 14.11
C LYS A 145 -11.15 -3.41 15.60
N ALA A 146 -11.43 -4.66 15.99
CA ALA A 146 -11.59 -5.04 17.40
C ALA A 146 -10.28 -4.85 18.20
N PHE A 147 -9.13 -4.91 17.56
CA PHE A 147 -7.85 -4.55 18.20
C PHE A 147 -7.79 -3.04 18.48
N TYR A 148 -8.12 -2.18 17.52
CA TYR A 148 -8.11 -0.72 17.70
C TYR A 148 -9.15 -0.22 18.69
N ASP A 149 -10.34 -0.84 18.75
CA ASP A 149 -11.40 -0.51 19.70
C ASP A 149 -10.92 -0.65 21.16
N ARG A 150 -10.05 -1.63 21.47
CA ARG A 150 -9.46 -1.80 22.81
C ARG A 150 -8.54 -0.67 23.26
N TYR A 151 -8.12 0.19 22.33
CA TYR A 151 -7.20 1.30 22.57
C TYR A 151 -7.84 2.66 22.25
N ASP A 152 -9.16 2.72 22.07
CA ASP A 152 -9.91 3.93 21.70
C ASP A 152 -9.34 4.64 20.47
N VAL A 153 -8.86 3.87 19.48
CA VAL A 153 -8.35 4.40 18.21
C VAL A 153 -9.44 4.26 17.15
N PRO A 154 -9.88 5.36 16.52
CA PRO A 154 -10.89 5.29 15.47
C PRO A 154 -10.43 4.39 14.32
N ALA A 155 -11.18 3.33 14.04
CA ALA A 155 -10.90 2.39 12.98
C ALA A 155 -12.18 1.85 12.33
N VAL A 156 -12.11 1.59 11.02
CA VAL A 156 -13.21 1.01 10.24
C VAL A 156 -12.68 -0.14 9.41
N PHE A 157 -13.39 -1.26 9.42
CA PHE A 157 -13.13 -2.37 8.50
C PHE A 157 -13.73 -2.02 7.13
N VAL A 158 -12.90 -2.03 6.10
CA VAL A 158 -13.27 -1.68 4.71
C VAL A 158 -13.13 -2.85 3.73
N GLY A 159 -12.50 -3.95 4.15
CA GLY A 159 -12.20 -5.08 3.28
C GLY A 159 -11.01 -4.84 2.36
N HIS A 160 -10.72 -5.84 1.53
CA HIS A 160 -9.64 -5.78 0.55
C HIS A 160 -10.23 -5.76 -0.86
N PRO A 161 -9.84 -4.82 -1.77
CA PRO A 161 -10.42 -4.70 -3.11
C PRO A 161 -10.37 -6.00 -3.92
N LEU A 162 -9.31 -6.79 -3.78
CA LEU A 162 -9.20 -8.08 -4.47
C LEU A 162 -10.30 -9.09 -4.08
N ALA A 163 -10.93 -8.93 -2.90
CA ALA A 163 -12.04 -9.79 -2.52
C ALA A 163 -13.30 -9.53 -3.38
N ASP A 164 -13.42 -8.31 -3.90
CA ASP A 164 -14.51 -7.94 -4.82
C ASP A 164 -14.15 -8.24 -6.27
N GLU A 165 -12.86 -8.22 -6.62
CA GLU A 165 -12.37 -8.42 -7.99
C GLU A 165 -12.19 -9.91 -8.36
N ILE A 166 -11.83 -10.76 -7.38
CA ILE A 166 -11.61 -12.19 -7.61
C ILE A 166 -12.93 -12.93 -7.47
N PRO A 167 -13.50 -13.49 -8.55
CA PRO A 167 -14.75 -14.22 -8.49
C PRO A 167 -14.61 -15.53 -7.70
N LEU A 168 -15.64 -15.89 -6.94
CA LEU A 168 -15.68 -17.13 -6.16
C LEU A 168 -15.65 -18.39 -7.05
N TYR A 169 -16.20 -18.28 -8.25
CA TYR A 169 -16.24 -19.35 -9.24
C TYR A 169 -15.46 -18.92 -10.48
N LEU A 170 -14.42 -19.68 -10.80
CA LEU A 170 -13.55 -19.44 -11.94
C LEU A 170 -13.73 -20.54 -12.99
N ASP A 171 -13.96 -20.17 -14.24
CA ASP A 171 -13.78 -21.08 -15.36
C ASP A 171 -12.28 -21.27 -15.63
N GLN A 172 -11.77 -22.42 -15.19
CA GLN A 172 -10.35 -22.75 -15.33
C GLN A 172 -9.92 -22.79 -16.79
N SER A 173 -10.78 -23.30 -17.71
CA SER A 173 -10.48 -23.42 -19.14
C SER A 173 -10.35 -22.04 -19.78
N GLU A 174 -11.26 -21.12 -19.45
CA GLU A 174 -11.20 -19.73 -19.92
C GLU A 174 -9.93 -19.03 -19.44
N HIS A 175 -9.56 -19.18 -18.16
CA HIS A 175 -8.37 -18.55 -17.60
C HIS A 175 -7.08 -19.15 -18.15
N ARG A 176 -7.02 -20.47 -18.39
CA ARG A 176 -5.89 -21.08 -19.08
C ARG A 176 -5.71 -20.52 -20.49
N ARG A 177 -6.78 -20.37 -21.26
CA ARG A 177 -6.74 -19.76 -22.60
C ARG A 177 -6.24 -18.29 -22.54
N LYS A 178 -6.76 -17.49 -21.60
CA LYS A 178 -6.33 -16.10 -21.42
C LYS A 178 -4.85 -15.97 -21.07
N LEU A 179 -4.30 -16.92 -20.34
CA LEU A 179 -2.88 -16.96 -19.94
C LEU A 179 -1.98 -17.67 -20.97
N GLY A 180 -2.54 -18.19 -22.07
CA GLY A 180 -1.76 -18.97 -23.06
C GLY A 180 -1.24 -20.30 -22.52
N LEU A 181 -1.89 -20.87 -21.50
CA LEU A 181 -1.52 -22.15 -20.89
C LEU A 181 -2.20 -23.32 -21.62
N PRO A 182 -1.59 -24.53 -21.61
CA PRO A 182 -2.23 -25.74 -22.13
C PRO A 182 -3.58 -25.99 -21.47
N GLU A 183 -4.56 -26.45 -22.23
CA GLU A 183 -5.90 -26.79 -21.70
C GLU A 183 -5.83 -27.88 -20.63
N ASN A 184 -4.95 -28.87 -20.84
CA ASN A 184 -4.74 -30.00 -19.95
C ASN A 184 -3.31 -29.99 -19.39
N GLY A 185 -3.12 -30.74 -18.30
CA GLY A 185 -1.81 -30.88 -17.63
C GLY A 185 -1.68 -30.09 -16.35
N GLN A 186 -0.58 -30.34 -15.65
CA GLN A 186 -0.26 -29.65 -14.41
C GLN A 186 0.32 -28.26 -14.70
N VAL A 187 -0.08 -27.28 -13.91
CA VAL A 187 0.46 -25.92 -13.95
C VAL A 187 1.00 -25.59 -12.58
N ILE A 188 2.26 -25.21 -12.53
CA ILE A 188 2.93 -24.79 -11.30
C ILE A 188 3.17 -23.28 -11.38
N ALA A 189 2.53 -22.53 -10.49
CA ALA A 189 2.81 -21.10 -10.33
C ALA A 189 4.08 -20.91 -9.49
N VAL A 190 5.01 -20.14 -10.02
CA VAL A 190 6.27 -19.81 -9.33
C VAL A 190 6.25 -18.35 -8.92
N LEU A 191 6.26 -18.07 -7.61
CA LEU A 191 6.16 -16.74 -7.03
C LEU A 191 7.44 -16.40 -6.24
N PRO A 192 8.56 -16.05 -6.91
CA PRO A 192 9.86 -15.85 -6.27
C PRO A 192 9.97 -14.52 -5.50
N GLY A 193 8.92 -13.71 -5.50
CA GLY A 193 8.85 -12.42 -4.86
C GLY A 193 8.59 -11.27 -5.83
N SER A 194 8.19 -10.12 -5.30
CA SER A 194 7.86 -8.91 -6.07
C SER A 194 8.97 -7.85 -6.05
N ARG A 195 10.01 -8.04 -5.24
CA ARG A 195 11.07 -7.05 -5.03
C ARG A 195 12.40 -7.53 -5.61
N ARG A 196 13.18 -6.60 -6.19
CA ARG A 196 14.52 -6.92 -6.77
C ARG A 196 15.44 -7.65 -5.78
N GLY A 197 15.42 -7.26 -4.49
CA GLY A 197 16.24 -7.90 -3.46
C GLY A 197 15.82 -9.33 -3.15
N GLU A 198 14.53 -9.65 -3.22
CA GLU A 198 14.01 -11.01 -3.08
C GLU A 198 14.45 -11.87 -4.25
N LEU A 199 14.22 -11.40 -5.49
CA LEU A 199 14.62 -12.09 -6.70
C LEU A 199 16.14 -12.36 -6.76
N LYS A 200 16.96 -11.39 -6.34
CA LYS A 200 18.43 -11.57 -6.30
C LYS A 200 18.87 -12.65 -5.32
N ARG A 201 18.15 -12.82 -4.19
CA ARG A 201 18.50 -13.81 -3.15
C ARG A 201 17.92 -15.18 -3.42
N LEU A 202 16.69 -15.26 -3.92
CA LEU A 202 15.93 -16.50 -4.04
C LEU A 202 15.82 -17.03 -5.47
N GLY A 203 16.12 -16.21 -6.47
CA GLY A 203 15.91 -16.56 -7.88
C GLY A 203 16.66 -17.80 -8.32
N ALA A 204 17.90 -18.00 -7.87
CA ALA A 204 18.70 -19.17 -8.19
C ALA A 204 18.09 -20.46 -7.60
N ASP A 205 17.60 -20.41 -6.35
CA ASP A 205 16.99 -21.55 -5.70
C ASP A 205 15.66 -21.94 -6.36
N PHE A 206 14.84 -20.93 -6.73
CA PHE A 206 13.60 -21.18 -7.48
C PHE A 206 13.90 -21.76 -8.86
N ALA A 207 14.89 -21.23 -9.60
CA ALA A 207 15.29 -21.77 -10.91
C ALA A 207 15.79 -23.22 -10.80
N GLY A 208 16.60 -23.55 -9.80
CA GLY A 208 17.05 -24.90 -9.52
C GLY A 208 15.89 -25.85 -9.20
N THR A 209 14.94 -25.41 -8.41
CA THR A 209 13.74 -26.19 -8.05
C THR A 209 12.87 -26.47 -9.29
N ILE A 210 12.67 -25.47 -10.17
CA ILE A 210 11.94 -25.65 -11.43
C ILE A 210 12.64 -26.68 -12.31
N GLY A 211 13.96 -26.58 -12.49
CA GLY A 211 14.75 -27.54 -13.27
C GLY A 211 14.63 -28.95 -12.72
N TRP A 212 14.67 -29.13 -11.43
CA TRP A 212 14.48 -30.42 -10.76
C TRP A 212 13.07 -30.99 -10.98
N LEU A 213 12.02 -30.16 -10.85
CA LEU A 213 10.64 -30.57 -11.10
C LEU A 213 10.40 -30.96 -12.55
N ALA A 214 10.97 -30.21 -13.50
CA ALA A 214 10.82 -30.48 -14.94
C ALA A 214 11.52 -31.77 -15.41
N SER A 215 12.44 -32.32 -14.60
CA SER A 215 13.16 -33.57 -14.91
C SER A 215 12.47 -34.82 -14.35
N ARG A 216 11.32 -34.69 -13.70
CA ARG A 216 10.54 -35.76 -13.09
C ARG A 216 9.13 -35.89 -13.66
#